data_b48168113d0be5d6d1ff0d309c10667a
#
_entry.id   b48168113d0be5d6d1ff0d309c10667a
#
_cell.length_a   1.000
_cell.length_b   1.000
_cell.length_c   1.000
_cell.angle_alpha   90.00
_cell.angle_beta   90.00
_cell.angle_gamma   90.00
#
_symmetry.space_group_name_H-M   'P 1'
#
loop_
_entity.id
_entity.type
_entity.pdbx_description
1 polymer ?
#
loop_
_entity_poly.entity_id
_entity_poly.type
_entity_poly.pdbx_seq_one_letter_code
_entity_poly.pdbx_strand_id
1 'polypeptide(L)'
;LEHMVDTVLQFEGDRNHVYRILRSLKNRFGSTAELGIYEMQGSGLREVDNPSEILISHKDEQLSGTAIATTLEGMRPLMIEIQALVSTAVYGTPQRSTTGYNAKRLNMILAVLEKRAGFRLGTKDVFLNVTGGISVEDTAIDLAVVAAILSSNEDIAIAEGFCFAGEVGL
;
A
#
# COMPACT_ATOMS: atom_id res chain seq x y z
N LEU A 1 -27.30 -6.54 12.60
CA LEU A 1 -26.73 -6.31 13.95
C LEU A 1 -26.11 -4.92 14.07
N GLU A 2 -25.43 -4.40 13.05
CA GLU A 2 -24.76 -3.07 13.06
C GLU A 2 -25.74 -1.90 13.35
N HIS A 3 -26.99 -2.03 12.96
CA HIS A 3 -28.02 -1.01 13.23
C HIS A 3 -28.47 -0.94 14.70
N MET A 4 -28.15 -1.97 15.48
CA MET A 4 -28.61 -2.12 16.88
C MET A 4 -27.56 -1.69 17.90
N VAL A 5 -26.35 -1.37 17.46
CA VAL A 5 -25.22 -0.99 18.33
C VAL A 5 -24.73 0.41 18.01
N ASP A 6 -24.16 1.10 18.99
CA ASP A 6 -23.65 2.46 18.81
C ASP A 6 -22.25 2.49 18.21
N THR A 7 -21.46 1.45 18.42
CA THR A 7 -20.09 1.35 17.93
C THR A 7 -19.85 -0.03 17.32
N VAL A 8 -19.19 -0.06 16.16
CA VAL A 8 -18.73 -1.27 15.48
C VAL A 8 -17.23 -1.14 15.25
N LEU A 9 -16.46 -2.06 15.83
CA LEU A 9 -15.03 -2.17 15.64
C LEU A 9 -14.73 -3.43 14.82
N GLN A 10 -13.84 -3.31 13.86
CA GLN A 10 -13.40 -4.41 13.02
C GLN A 10 -11.89 -4.61 13.15
N PHE A 11 -11.47 -5.85 13.38
CA PHE A 11 -10.09 -6.25 13.20
C PHE A 11 -9.87 -6.68 11.76
N GLU A 12 -8.90 -6.04 11.11
CA GLU A 12 -8.40 -6.39 9.78
C GLU A 12 -7.02 -7.04 9.92
N GLY A 13 -6.74 -8.02 9.08
CA GLY A 13 -5.43 -8.67 9.03
C GLY A 13 -5.54 -10.12 8.56
N ASP A 14 -4.57 -10.57 7.79
CA ASP A 14 -4.46 -11.95 7.31
C ASP A 14 -3.73 -12.81 8.36
N ARG A 15 -3.97 -14.13 8.32
CA ARG A 15 -3.32 -15.11 9.21
C ARG A 15 -1.80 -15.15 9.08
N ASN A 16 -1.28 -14.70 7.93
CA ASN A 16 0.14 -14.70 7.63
C ASN A 16 0.88 -13.41 8.04
N HIS A 17 0.15 -12.39 8.52
CA HIS A 17 0.74 -11.12 8.94
C HIS A 17 0.82 -11.03 10.46
N VAL A 18 1.94 -10.50 10.95
CA VAL A 18 2.20 -10.30 12.39
C VAL A 18 1.32 -9.18 12.96
N TYR A 19 0.85 -8.27 12.09
CA TYR A 19 0.10 -7.09 12.50
C TYR A 19 -1.40 -7.25 12.30
N ARG A 20 -2.16 -6.56 13.16
CA ARG A 20 -3.62 -6.43 13.11
C ARG A 20 -4.00 -4.96 13.17
N ILE A 21 -4.96 -4.57 12.35
CA ILE A 21 -5.52 -3.22 12.35
C ILE A 21 -6.88 -3.28 13.00
N LEU A 22 -7.11 -2.43 13.98
CA LEU A 22 -8.42 -2.20 14.57
C LEU A 22 -8.99 -0.92 13.98
N ARG A 23 -10.07 -1.04 13.25
CA ARG A 23 -10.76 0.07 12.60
C ARG A 23 -12.16 0.25 13.18
N SER A 24 -12.57 1.51 13.39
CA SER A 24 -13.95 1.84 13.73
C SER A 24 -14.78 1.97 12.45
N LEU A 25 -15.71 1.04 12.21
CA LEU A 25 -16.65 1.12 11.08
C LEU A 25 -17.85 2.03 11.40
N LYS A 26 -18.23 2.10 12.65
CA LYS A 26 -19.32 2.92 13.15
C LYS A 26 -18.99 3.41 14.55
N ASN A 27 -19.20 4.70 14.80
CA ASN A 27 -19.11 5.27 16.13
C ASN A 27 -20.10 6.43 16.25
N ARG A 28 -21.18 6.23 17.01
CA ARG A 28 -22.25 7.21 17.16
C ARG A 28 -21.82 8.44 17.95
N PHE A 29 -20.86 8.29 18.85
CA PHE A 29 -20.45 9.32 19.80
C PHE A 29 -19.07 9.90 19.57
N GLY A 30 -18.38 9.50 18.47
CA GLY A 30 -17.04 9.95 18.17
C GLY A 30 -16.63 9.72 16.72
N SER A 31 -15.37 9.97 16.44
CA SER A 31 -14.78 9.76 15.12
C SER A 31 -14.71 8.28 14.74
N THR A 32 -14.87 7.97 13.46
CA THR A 32 -14.51 6.66 12.85
C THR A 32 -13.14 6.71 12.18
N ALA A 33 -12.48 7.86 12.22
CA ALA A 33 -11.19 8.09 11.58
C ALA A 33 -9.99 7.61 12.42
N GLU A 34 -10.25 6.95 13.56
CA GLU A 34 -9.23 6.40 14.44
C GLU A 34 -8.84 4.98 14.00
N LEU A 35 -7.54 4.71 14.02
CA LEU A 35 -6.96 3.44 13.64
C LEU A 35 -6.01 2.96 14.73
N GLY A 36 -6.18 1.74 15.22
CA GLY A 36 -5.24 1.06 16.09
C GLY A 36 -4.44 0.01 15.33
N ILE A 37 -3.11 0.00 15.48
CA ILE A 37 -2.27 -1.06 14.93
C ILE A 37 -1.67 -1.86 16.08
N TYR A 38 -1.81 -3.18 15.99
CA TYR A 38 -1.37 -4.13 17.00
C TYR A 38 -0.48 -5.19 16.40
N GLU A 39 0.57 -5.54 17.11
CA GLU A 39 1.44 -6.67 16.81
C GLU A 39 0.94 -7.91 17.52
N MET A 40 0.87 -9.05 16.81
CA MET A 40 0.57 -10.35 17.38
C MET A 40 1.82 -10.94 18.01
N GLN A 41 1.83 -11.07 19.33
CA GLN A 41 2.89 -11.71 20.10
C GLN A 41 2.38 -12.99 20.77
N GLY A 42 3.28 -13.85 21.23
CA GLY A 42 2.91 -15.06 21.99
C GLY A 42 2.12 -14.77 23.27
N SER A 43 2.26 -13.57 23.83
CA SER A 43 1.53 -13.08 25.00
C SER A 43 0.19 -12.39 24.68
N GLY A 44 -0.14 -12.19 23.40
CA GLY A 44 -1.33 -11.48 22.93
C GLY A 44 -1.04 -10.32 22.00
N LEU A 45 -1.95 -9.36 21.93
CA LEU A 45 -1.83 -8.15 21.12
C LEU A 45 -1.05 -7.06 21.87
N ARG A 46 -0.03 -6.51 21.23
CA ARG A 46 0.71 -5.34 21.70
C ARG A 46 0.38 -4.14 20.79
N GLU A 47 0.03 -3.01 21.37
CA GLU A 47 -0.15 -1.77 20.61
C GLU A 47 1.18 -1.31 20.00
N VAL A 48 1.09 -0.76 18.79
CA VAL A 48 2.23 -0.21 18.06
C VAL A 48 2.12 1.32 18.05
N ASP A 49 3.02 1.98 18.77
CA ASP A 49 3.02 3.44 18.92
C ASP A 49 3.37 4.15 17.62
N ASN A 50 4.32 3.61 16.84
CA ASN A 50 4.74 4.16 15.57
C ASN A 50 4.53 3.15 14.42
N PRO A 51 3.36 3.17 13.77
CA PRO A 51 3.06 2.25 12.68
C PRO A 51 4.02 2.36 11.48
N SER A 52 4.56 3.54 11.22
CA SER A 52 5.47 3.75 10.09
C SER A 52 6.77 2.92 10.22
N GLU A 53 7.22 2.63 11.44
CA GLU A 53 8.40 1.78 11.65
C GLU A 53 8.21 0.34 11.20
N ILE A 54 6.97 -0.15 11.22
CA ILE A 54 6.63 -1.50 10.82
C ILE A 54 6.23 -1.61 9.36
N LEU A 55 5.70 -0.51 8.79
CA LEU A 55 5.22 -0.46 7.42
C LEU A 55 6.32 -0.08 6.43
N ILE A 56 7.52 0.16 6.91
CA ILE A 56 8.74 0.40 6.14
C ILE A 56 9.73 -0.71 6.46
N SER A 57 10.14 -1.45 5.44
CA SER A 57 11.15 -2.50 5.59
C SER A 57 12.52 -1.87 5.75
N HIS A 58 13.19 -2.16 6.86
CA HIS A 58 14.61 -1.83 7.01
C HIS A 58 15.43 -2.93 6.31
N LYS A 59 15.91 -2.65 5.11
CA LYS A 59 16.80 -3.53 4.36
C LYS A 59 18.16 -2.88 4.24
N ASP A 60 19.20 -3.66 4.43
CA ASP A 60 20.60 -3.21 4.24
C ASP A 60 20.93 -2.93 2.76
N GLU A 61 20.11 -3.45 1.84
CA GLU A 61 20.28 -3.26 0.39
C GLU A 61 19.10 -2.48 -0.19
N GLN A 62 19.41 -1.42 -0.94
CA GLN A 62 18.43 -0.67 -1.74
C GLN A 62 18.07 -1.47 -2.98
N LEU A 63 16.90 -2.09 -2.96
CA LEU A 63 16.36 -2.80 -4.12
C LEU A 63 15.53 -1.85 -4.99
N SER A 64 15.61 -2.04 -6.31
CA SER A 64 14.67 -1.41 -7.24
C SER A 64 13.24 -1.88 -6.98
N GLY A 65 12.26 -1.06 -7.33
CA GLY A 65 10.86 -1.40 -7.16
C GLY A 65 10.29 -1.08 -5.78
N THR A 66 11.01 -0.38 -4.93
CA THR A 66 10.53 0.01 -3.59
C THR A 66 10.39 1.54 -3.50
N ALA A 67 9.24 2.03 -3.02
CA ALA A 67 8.97 3.45 -2.77
C ALA A 67 8.20 3.63 -1.46
N ILE A 68 8.43 4.74 -0.77
CA ILE A 68 7.69 5.08 0.44
C ILE A 68 6.56 6.03 0.08
N ALA A 69 5.33 5.63 0.38
CA ALA A 69 4.14 6.44 0.26
C ALA A 69 3.85 7.16 1.58
N THR A 70 3.33 8.37 1.49
CA THR A 70 2.68 9.04 2.62
C THR A 70 1.19 9.08 2.37
N THR A 71 0.40 8.67 3.34
CA THR A 71 -1.06 8.63 3.28
C THR A 71 -1.68 9.07 4.60
N LEU A 72 -2.97 9.36 4.57
CA LEU A 72 -3.78 9.62 5.76
C LEU A 72 -4.77 8.47 5.97
N GLU A 73 -4.67 7.82 7.12
CA GLU A 73 -5.71 6.92 7.59
C GLU A 73 -6.51 7.62 8.68
N GLY A 74 -7.68 8.13 8.27
CA GLY A 74 -8.45 9.06 9.09
C GLY A 74 -7.71 10.38 9.30
N MET A 75 -7.33 10.66 10.55
CA MET A 75 -6.54 11.84 10.94
C MET A 75 -5.05 11.51 11.16
N ARG A 76 -4.65 10.25 11.02
CA ARG A 76 -3.30 9.79 11.33
C ARG A 76 -2.45 9.71 10.06
N PRO A 77 -1.36 10.47 9.96
CA PRO A 77 -0.42 10.29 8.87
C PRO A 77 0.35 8.98 9.04
N LEU A 78 0.47 8.23 7.96
CA LEU A 78 1.23 6.99 7.89
C LEU A 78 2.21 7.04 6.74
N MET A 79 3.40 6.46 6.94
CA MET A 79 4.32 6.11 5.86
C MET A 79 4.24 4.61 5.63
N ILE A 80 4.07 4.22 4.37
CA ILE A 80 3.86 2.83 3.94
C ILE A 80 4.79 2.54 2.79
N GLU A 81 5.46 1.39 2.84
CA GLU A 81 6.28 0.93 1.73
C GLU A 81 5.41 0.28 0.65
N ILE A 82 5.61 0.73 -0.57
CA ILE A 82 5.04 0.17 -1.80
C ILE A 82 6.13 -0.60 -2.51
N GLN A 83 5.85 -1.85 -2.84
CA GLN A 83 6.76 -2.74 -3.54
C GLN A 83 6.17 -3.10 -4.91
N ALA A 84 6.93 -2.90 -5.98
CA ALA A 84 6.54 -3.28 -7.33
C ALA A 84 7.59 -4.19 -7.95
N LEU A 85 7.13 -5.19 -8.69
CA LEU A 85 7.97 -6.02 -9.54
C LEU A 85 7.43 -5.93 -10.97
N VAL A 86 8.27 -5.46 -11.87
CA VAL A 86 7.98 -5.36 -13.30
C VAL A 86 8.94 -6.29 -14.07
N SER A 87 8.37 -7.22 -14.81
CA SER A 87 9.16 -8.16 -15.61
C SER A 87 8.56 -8.34 -17.01
N THR A 88 9.32 -8.91 -17.93
CA THR A 88 8.78 -9.28 -19.23
C THR A 88 7.80 -10.43 -19.08
N ALA A 89 6.62 -10.33 -19.68
CA ALA A 89 5.62 -11.40 -19.64
C ALA A 89 6.13 -12.65 -20.36
N VAL A 90 6.30 -13.75 -19.62
CA VAL A 90 6.84 -15.01 -20.14
C VAL A 90 5.76 -15.82 -20.87
N TYR A 91 4.50 -15.70 -20.44
CA TYR A 91 3.39 -16.53 -20.92
C TYR A 91 2.50 -15.86 -21.99
N GLY A 92 3.00 -14.82 -22.65
CA GLY A 92 2.30 -14.14 -23.75
C GLY A 92 1.17 -13.21 -23.35
N THR A 93 0.55 -13.40 -22.20
CA THR A 93 -0.48 -12.50 -21.64
C THR A 93 0.06 -11.84 -20.37
N PRO A 94 0.21 -10.51 -20.34
CA PRO A 94 0.72 -9.79 -19.18
C PRO A 94 -0.16 -10.01 -17.94
N GLN A 95 0.46 -10.38 -16.83
CA GLN A 95 -0.19 -10.55 -15.55
C GLN A 95 -0.11 -9.25 -14.74
N ARG A 96 -1.20 -8.91 -14.06
CA ARG A 96 -1.27 -7.74 -13.18
C ARG A 96 -1.96 -8.14 -11.89
N SER A 97 -1.23 -8.05 -10.79
CA SER A 97 -1.72 -8.44 -9.47
C SER A 97 -1.38 -7.38 -8.43
N THR A 98 -2.29 -7.18 -7.49
CA THR A 98 -2.12 -6.24 -6.39
C THR A 98 -2.46 -6.88 -5.06
N THR A 99 -1.72 -6.51 -4.02
CA THR A 99 -2.08 -6.75 -2.63
C THR A 99 -2.12 -5.41 -1.91
N GLY A 100 -3.24 -5.09 -1.28
CA GLY A 100 -3.42 -3.84 -0.54
C GLY A 100 -3.69 -2.59 -1.40
N TYR A 101 -3.77 -2.73 -2.72
CA TYR A 101 -4.08 -1.65 -3.66
C TYR A 101 -5.14 -2.06 -4.69
N ASN A 102 -5.95 -1.11 -5.15
CA ASN A 102 -7.04 -1.38 -6.08
C ASN A 102 -6.52 -1.76 -7.48
N ALA A 103 -6.85 -2.97 -7.96
CA ALA A 103 -6.40 -3.47 -9.25
C ALA A 103 -6.90 -2.64 -10.46
N LYS A 104 -8.11 -2.08 -10.39
CA LYS A 104 -8.63 -1.20 -11.46
C LYS A 104 -7.83 0.09 -11.52
N ARG A 105 -7.43 0.62 -10.36
CA ARG A 105 -6.60 1.82 -10.28
C ARG A 105 -5.18 1.56 -10.79
N LEU A 106 -4.57 0.41 -10.47
CA LEU A 106 -3.30 0.00 -11.06
C LEU A 106 -3.38 0.00 -12.61
N ASN A 107 -4.42 -0.61 -13.17
CA ASN A 107 -4.60 -0.65 -14.63
C ASN A 107 -4.72 0.75 -15.24
N MET A 108 -5.41 1.68 -14.57
CA MET A 108 -5.50 3.07 -14.99
C MET A 108 -4.11 3.75 -14.98
N ILE A 109 -3.36 3.60 -13.90
CA ILE A 109 -2.00 4.17 -13.78
C ILE A 109 -1.09 3.63 -14.88
N LEU A 110 -1.10 2.32 -15.14
CA LEU A 110 -0.32 1.72 -16.21
C LEU A 110 -0.68 2.30 -17.59
N ALA A 111 -1.97 2.51 -17.86
CA ALA A 111 -2.43 3.14 -19.09
C ALA A 111 -1.96 4.60 -19.21
N VAL A 112 -1.97 5.37 -18.11
CA VAL A 112 -1.45 6.74 -18.08
C VAL A 112 0.05 6.76 -18.35
N LEU A 113 0.82 5.89 -17.68
CA LEU A 113 2.27 5.79 -17.88
C LEU A 113 2.62 5.42 -19.33
N GLU A 114 1.88 4.52 -19.94
CA GLU A 114 2.09 4.12 -21.32
C GLU A 114 1.71 5.23 -22.30
N LYS A 115 0.51 5.82 -22.15
CA LYS A 115 -0.02 6.78 -23.12
C LYS A 115 0.58 8.18 -22.97
N ARG A 116 0.84 8.64 -21.74
CA ARG A 116 1.27 10.01 -21.44
C ARG A 116 2.76 10.15 -21.20
N ALA A 117 3.36 9.15 -20.57
CA ALA A 117 4.78 9.18 -20.21
C ALA A 117 5.67 8.34 -21.13
N GLY A 118 5.09 7.54 -22.05
CA GLY A 118 5.81 6.80 -23.06
C GLY A 118 6.49 5.51 -22.60
N PHE A 119 6.19 5.04 -21.37
CA PHE A 119 6.71 3.78 -20.85
C PHE A 119 6.00 2.58 -21.50
N ARG A 120 6.79 1.58 -21.92
CA ARG A 120 6.25 0.36 -22.56
C ARG A 120 5.94 -0.70 -21.50
N LEU A 121 4.76 -0.61 -20.88
CA LEU A 121 4.32 -1.51 -19.81
C LEU A 121 3.25 -2.52 -20.27
N GLY A 122 2.70 -2.35 -21.47
CA GLY A 122 1.62 -3.17 -22.01
C GLY A 122 1.98 -4.65 -22.18
N THR A 123 3.26 -4.98 -22.35
CA THR A 123 3.78 -6.36 -22.54
C THR A 123 4.51 -6.89 -21.30
N LYS A 124 4.39 -6.20 -20.16
CA LYS A 124 5.09 -6.57 -18.93
C LYS A 124 4.13 -7.06 -17.86
N ASP A 125 4.59 -8.04 -17.10
CA ASP A 125 3.97 -8.45 -15.85
C ASP A 125 4.23 -7.36 -14.80
N VAL A 126 3.21 -7.04 -14.02
CA VAL A 126 3.29 -6.04 -12.95
C VAL A 126 2.65 -6.60 -11.68
N PHE A 127 3.46 -6.79 -10.65
CA PHE A 127 3.02 -7.20 -9.33
C PHE A 127 3.24 -6.04 -8.36
N LEU A 128 2.21 -5.70 -7.58
CA LEU A 128 2.24 -4.61 -6.61
C LEU A 128 1.83 -5.13 -5.23
N ASN A 129 2.59 -4.75 -4.22
CA ASN A 129 2.31 -5.10 -2.84
C ASN A 129 2.45 -3.87 -1.94
N VAL A 130 1.44 -3.65 -1.11
CA VAL A 130 1.50 -2.69 0.01
C VAL A 130 1.97 -3.46 1.24
N THR A 131 3.07 -3.02 1.82
CA THR A 131 3.69 -3.71 2.98
C THR A 131 2.74 -3.74 4.18
N GLY A 132 2.82 -4.81 4.97
CA GLY A 132 1.95 -5.01 6.14
C GLY A 132 0.58 -5.61 5.83
N GLY A 133 0.25 -5.85 4.54
CA GLY A 133 -1.05 -6.40 4.13
C GLY A 133 -2.23 -5.47 4.38
N ILE A 134 -1.96 -4.18 4.48
CA ILE A 134 -2.96 -3.13 4.70
C ILE A 134 -3.58 -2.77 3.35
N SER A 135 -4.91 -2.66 3.30
CA SER A 135 -5.60 -2.09 2.14
C SER A 135 -5.65 -0.57 2.29
N VAL A 136 -5.06 0.15 1.34
CA VAL A 136 -5.06 1.62 1.29
C VAL A 136 -5.99 2.08 0.18
N GLU A 137 -6.99 2.87 0.57
CA GLU A 137 -7.95 3.45 -0.37
C GLU A 137 -7.60 4.89 -0.77
N ASP A 138 -6.73 5.54 0.00
CA ASP A 138 -6.28 6.91 -0.27
C ASP A 138 -5.48 6.99 -1.56
N THR A 139 -5.96 7.84 -2.48
CA THR A 139 -5.32 8.07 -3.79
C THR A 139 -3.98 8.79 -3.69
N ALA A 140 -3.65 9.35 -2.54
CA ALA A 140 -2.34 9.99 -2.30
C ALA A 140 -1.16 9.05 -2.51
N ILE A 141 -1.36 7.71 -2.41
CA ILE A 141 -0.29 6.73 -2.64
C ILE A 141 0.03 6.48 -4.11
N ASP A 142 -0.75 6.98 -5.06
CA ASP A 142 -0.56 6.72 -6.50
C ASP A 142 0.83 7.11 -6.99
N LEU A 143 1.34 8.25 -6.54
CA LEU A 143 2.67 8.71 -6.96
C LEU A 143 3.78 7.76 -6.48
N ALA A 144 3.64 7.18 -5.30
CA ALA A 144 4.55 6.13 -4.81
C ALA A 144 4.42 4.85 -5.62
N VAL A 145 3.20 4.47 -6.02
CA VAL A 145 2.95 3.33 -6.91
C VAL A 145 3.65 3.54 -8.25
N VAL A 146 3.52 4.74 -8.85
CA VAL A 146 4.24 5.11 -10.08
C VAL A 146 5.74 5.02 -9.86
N ALA A 147 6.28 5.61 -8.79
CA ALA A 147 7.70 5.59 -8.50
C ALA A 147 8.24 4.16 -8.33
N ALA A 148 7.54 3.30 -7.61
CA ALA A 148 7.91 1.89 -7.44
C ALA A 148 7.90 1.12 -8.79
N ILE A 149 6.86 1.30 -9.60
CA ILE A 149 6.75 0.66 -10.92
C ILE A 149 7.90 1.10 -11.84
N LEU A 150 8.18 2.40 -11.92
CA LEU A 150 9.26 2.92 -12.76
C LEU A 150 10.63 2.50 -12.25
N SER A 151 10.85 2.52 -10.93
CA SER A 151 12.06 2.03 -10.29
C SER A 151 12.34 0.57 -10.67
N SER A 152 11.33 -0.30 -10.59
CA SER A 152 11.45 -1.70 -11.00
C SER A 152 11.63 -1.87 -12.50
N ASN A 153 10.94 -1.05 -13.32
CA ASN A 153 11.03 -1.15 -14.78
C ASN A 153 12.41 -0.77 -15.33
N GLU A 154 13.03 0.22 -14.72
CA GLU A 154 14.36 0.74 -15.11
C GLU A 154 15.50 0.10 -14.30
N ASP A 155 15.17 -0.75 -13.32
CA ASP A 155 16.11 -1.37 -12.37
C ASP A 155 16.99 -0.33 -11.65
N ILE A 156 16.36 0.79 -11.23
CA ILE A 156 17.02 1.88 -10.52
C ILE A 156 16.37 2.02 -9.13
N ALA A 157 17.14 1.80 -8.07
CA ALA A 157 16.69 1.99 -6.72
C ALA A 157 16.41 3.48 -6.42
N ILE A 158 15.33 3.75 -5.69
CA ILE A 158 15.03 5.09 -5.19
C ILE A 158 15.92 5.36 -3.98
N ALA A 159 16.57 6.52 -3.93
CA ALA A 159 17.43 6.89 -2.82
C ALA A 159 16.64 6.97 -1.50
N GLU A 160 17.33 6.69 -0.39
CA GLU A 160 16.74 6.82 0.95
C GLU A 160 16.34 8.27 1.25
N GLY A 161 15.37 8.42 2.15
CA GLY A 161 14.90 9.72 2.61
C GLY A 161 13.85 10.37 1.72
N PHE A 162 13.42 9.70 0.63
CA PHE A 162 12.30 10.18 -0.20
C PHE A 162 11.00 9.47 0.15
N CYS A 163 9.93 10.24 0.26
CA CYS A 163 8.56 9.74 0.31
C CYS A 163 7.71 10.48 -0.74
N PHE A 164 6.67 9.82 -1.19
CA PHE A 164 5.82 10.30 -2.29
C PHE A 164 4.38 10.42 -1.82
N ALA A 165 3.75 11.53 -2.16
CA ALA A 165 2.31 11.72 -1.98
C ALA A 165 1.75 12.48 -3.18
N GLY A 166 0.71 11.94 -3.79
CA GLY A 166 0.03 12.58 -4.92
C GLY A 166 -0.90 11.64 -5.66
N GLU A 167 -2.04 12.16 -6.06
CA GLU A 167 -2.98 11.45 -6.92
C GLU A 167 -2.55 11.54 -8.39
N VAL A 168 -2.70 10.42 -9.12
CA VAL A 168 -2.49 10.36 -10.56
C VAL A 168 -3.84 10.29 -11.27
N GLY A 169 -4.15 11.33 -12.06
CA GLY A 169 -5.34 11.41 -12.90
C GLY A 169 -5.10 10.99 -14.36
N LEU A 170 -6.17 10.95 -15.17
CA LEU A 170 -6.16 10.61 -16.60
C LEU A 170 -5.59 11.73 -17.49
#